data_4352f02ac790d054660d471a297515ce
#
_entry.id   4352f02ac790d054660d471a297515ce
#
_cell.length_a   1.000
_cell.length_b   1.000
_cell.length_c   1.000
_cell.angle_alpha   90.00
_cell.angle_beta   90.00
_cell.angle_gamma   90.00
#
_symmetry.space_group_name_H-M   'P 1'
#
loop_
_entity.id
_entity.type
_entity.pdbx_description
1 polymer ?
#
loop_
_entity_poly.entity_id
_entity_poly.type
_entity_poly.pdbx_seq_one_letter_code
_entity_poly.pdbx_strand_id
1 'polypeptide(L)'
;KHNCQIDSLPQKQIEIEHKLNSIKNFSLELDNQKKLTNEAYNEYLELAKKLSINRIEVSQKLINEVNDELPALKLENAKFSIIINPLQDNLFSSKGIDDVKFYAQTNKDTKLGKISEIASGGELSRFLLIMKLVIEKDNTIKTLIFDEVDSGVGGATASAIGTKLLKIGNNQQTIVAVSYTHLRAHETAMY
;
A
#
# COMPACT_ATOMS: atom_id res chain seq x y z
N LYS A 1 -42.28 9.41 45.46
CA LYS A 1 -43.66 9.03 45.90
C LYS A 1 -44.04 7.82 45.06
N HIS A 2 -43.80 6.64 45.61
CA HIS A 2 -43.99 5.38 44.92
C HIS A 2 -45.41 4.92 45.13
N ASN A 3 -46.22 4.81 44.10
CA ASN A 3 -47.55 4.26 44.14
C ASN A 3 -47.47 2.71 44.40
N CYS A 4 -47.27 2.33 45.65
CA CYS A 4 -47.29 0.93 46.05
C CYS A 4 -48.03 0.77 47.39
N GLN A 5 -48.70 -0.40 47.58
CA GLN A 5 -49.32 -0.75 48.83
C GLN A 5 -48.25 -1.10 49.87
N ILE A 6 -48.55 -0.94 51.15
CA ILE A 6 -47.61 -1.08 52.27
C ILE A 6 -47.00 -2.49 52.27
N ASP A 7 -47.79 -3.53 51.97
CA ASP A 7 -47.36 -4.93 51.94
C ASP A 7 -46.37 -5.24 50.78
N SER A 8 -46.31 -4.38 49.74
CA SER A 8 -45.39 -4.55 48.61
C SER A 8 -44.06 -3.75 48.73
N LEU A 9 -43.91 -2.97 49.80
CA LEU A 9 -42.72 -2.14 50.07
C LEU A 9 -41.42 -2.98 50.15
N PRO A 10 -41.34 -4.12 50.84
CA PRO A 10 -40.12 -4.91 50.93
C PRO A 10 -39.70 -5.43 49.54
N GLN A 11 -40.67 -5.86 48.74
CA GLN A 11 -40.41 -6.34 47.40
C GLN A 11 -39.92 -5.25 46.47
N LYS A 12 -40.44 -4.05 46.63
CA LYS A 12 -40.02 -2.83 45.93
C LYS A 12 -38.61 -2.39 46.32
N GLN A 13 -38.26 -2.52 47.58
CA GLN A 13 -36.90 -2.26 48.06
C GLN A 13 -35.88 -3.17 47.39
N ILE A 14 -36.15 -4.49 47.38
CA ILE A 14 -35.28 -5.49 46.72
C ILE A 14 -35.12 -5.16 45.22
N GLU A 15 -36.20 -4.82 44.52
CA GLU A 15 -36.14 -4.44 43.10
C GLU A 15 -35.23 -3.21 42.88
N ILE A 16 -35.34 -2.20 43.74
CA ILE A 16 -34.55 -0.97 43.67
C ILE A 16 -33.08 -1.27 43.98
N GLU A 17 -32.79 -2.09 44.98
CA GLU A 17 -31.43 -2.52 45.32
C GLU A 17 -30.78 -3.30 44.18
N HIS A 18 -31.51 -4.20 43.54
CA HIS A 18 -31.04 -4.93 42.35
C HIS A 18 -30.73 -3.96 41.20
N LYS A 19 -31.59 -3.01 40.90
CA LYS A 19 -31.37 -2.00 39.88
C LYS A 19 -30.14 -1.13 40.19
N LEU A 20 -30.00 -0.72 41.46
CA LEU A 20 -28.86 0.09 41.89
C LEU A 20 -27.54 -0.64 41.71
N ASN A 21 -27.49 -1.93 42.10
CA ASN A 21 -26.31 -2.76 41.94
C ASN A 21 -25.98 -3.03 40.45
N SER A 22 -26.99 -3.24 39.62
CA SER A 22 -26.80 -3.38 38.17
C SER A 22 -26.21 -2.12 37.54
N ILE A 23 -26.71 -0.93 37.93
CA ILE A 23 -26.19 0.34 37.45
C ILE A 23 -24.74 0.58 37.91
N LYS A 24 -24.40 0.25 39.16
CA LYS A 24 -23.03 0.36 39.67
C LYS A 24 -22.08 -0.56 38.92
N ASN A 25 -22.46 -1.82 38.72
CA ASN A 25 -21.65 -2.80 37.97
C ASN A 25 -21.45 -2.36 36.52
N PHE A 26 -22.49 -1.87 35.87
CA PHE A 26 -22.41 -1.35 34.51
C PHE A 26 -21.48 -0.12 34.41
N SER A 27 -21.52 0.79 35.39
CA SER A 27 -20.62 1.93 35.44
C SER A 27 -19.16 1.50 35.55
N LEU A 28 -18.84 0.53 36.42
CA LEU A 28 -17.50 -0.01 36.58
C LEU A 28 -17.01 -0.72 35.30
N GLU A 29 -17.88 -1.47 34.67
CA GLU A 29 -17.57 -2.15 33.40
C GLU A 29 -17.32 -1.14 32.28
N LEU A 30 -18.12 -0.08 32.18
CA LEU A 30 -17.94 1.01 31.21
C LEU A 30 -16.59 1.70 31.40
N ASP A 31 -16.22 2.00 32.64
CA ASP A 31 -14.93 2.66 32.92
C ASP A 31 -13.76 1.75 32.59
N ASN A 32 -13.86 0.47 32.88
CA ASN A 32 -12.86 -0.53 32.46
C ASN A 32 -12.74 -0.62 30.94
N GLN A 33 -13.85 -0.67 30.22
CA GLN A 33 -13.84 -0.72 28.75
C GLN A 33 -13.26 0.56 28.14
N LYS A 34 -13.57 1.73 28.70
CA LYS A 34 -12.95 2.99 28.27
C LYS A 34 -11.44 2.97 28.45
N LYS A 35 -10.96 2.46 29.60
CA LYS A 35 -9.54 2.34 29.88
C LYS A 35 -8.84 1.44 28.88
N LEU A 36 -9.37 0.22 28.65
CA LEU A 36 -8.84 -0.72 27.67
C LEU A 36 -8.83 -0.14 26.24
N THR A 37 -9.89 0.56 25.87
CA THR A 37 -9.98 1.22 24.56
C THR A 37 -8.91 2.28 24.39
N ASN A 38 -8.68 3.10 25.41
CA ASN A 38 -7.65 4.14 25.38
C ASN A 38 -6.23 3.54 25.34
N GLU A 39 -5.98 2.47 26.08
CA GLU A 39 -4.69 1.76 26.06
C GLU A 39 -4.41 1.20 24.66
N ALA A 40 -5.39 0.48 24.09
CA ALA A 40 -5.28 -0.05 22.73
C ALA A 40 -5.12 1.04 21.66
N TYR A 41 -5.82 2.16 21.81
CA TYR A 41 -5.68 3.29 20.89
C TYR A 41 -4.28 3.94 20.96
N ASN A 42 -3.73 4.08 22.16
CA ASN A 42 -2.38 4.62 22.32
C ASN A 42 -1.32 3.68 21.72
N GLU A 43 -1.45 2.38 21.94
CA GLU A 43 -0.56 1.37 21.32
C GLU A 43 -0.67 1.43 19.78
N TYR A 44 -1.89 1.49 19.25
CA TYR A 44 -2.11 1.68 17.82
C TYR A 44 -1.41 2.93 17.29
N LEU A 45 -1.53 4.08 17.96
CA LEU A 45 -0.90 5.32 17.52
C LEU A 45 0.63 5.24 17.52
N GLU A 46 1.23 4.59 18.51
CA GLU A 46 2.68 4.38 18.53
C GLU A 46 3.16 3.53 17.35
N LEU A 47 2.47 2.42 17.07
CA LEU A 47 2.79 1.55 15.94
C LEU A 47 2.56 2.27 14.60
N ALA A 48 1.46 3.00 14.48
CA ALA A 48 1.14 3.75 13.27
C ALA A 48 2.16 4.87 12.97
N LYS A 49 2.65 5.58 14.01
CA LYS A 49 3.71 6.58 13.86
C LYS A 49 5.03 5.94 13.42
N LYS A 50 5.42 4.80 13.99
CA LYS A 50 6.61 4.05 13.55
C LYS A 50 6.49 3.63 12.09
N LEU A 51 5.32 3.14 11.69
CA LEU A 51 5.04 2.79 10.29
C LEU A 51 5.15 4.00 9.36
N SER A 52 4.64 5.16 9.76
CA SER A 52 4.71 6.41 8.99
C SER A 52 6.16 6.84 8.75
N ILE A 53 6.99 6.82 9.79
CA ILE A 53 8.43 7.13 9.68
C ILE A 53 9.12 6.18 8.69
N ASN A 54 8.91 4.88 8.84
CA ASN A 54 9.48 3.88 7.93
C ASN A 54 9.03 4.09 6.48
N ARG A 55 7.75 4.45 6.26
CA ARG A 55 7.24 4.77 4.92
C ARG A 55 7.95 5.94 4.30
N ILE A 56 8.22 7.01 5.05
CA ILE A 56 8.93 8.19 4.56
C ILE A 56 10.36 7.81 4.16
N GLU A 57 11.07 7.07 5.00
CA GLU A 57 12.45 6.64 4.71
C GLU A 57 12.54 5.71 3.49
N VAL A 58 11.66 4.69 3.43
CA VAL A 58 11.63 3.74 2.32
C VAL A 58 11.17 4.42 1.03
N SER A 59 10.21 5.35 1.12
CA SER A 59 9.73 6.07 -0.06
C SER A 59 10.85 6.87 -0.74
N GLN A 60 11.73 7.52 0.04
CA GLN A 60 12.84 8.28 -0.54
C GLN A 60 13.85 7.38 -1.25
N LYS A 61 14.16 6.20 -0.68
CA LYS A 61 15.03 5.21 -1.34
C LYS A 61 14.40 4.71 -2.63
N LEU A 62 13.12 4.34 -2.57
CA LEU A 62 12.39 3.83 -3.74
C LEU A 62 12.28 4.88 -4.85
N ILE A 63 12.04 6.15 -4.50
CA ILE A 63 12.01 7.25 -5.48
C ILE A 63 13.34 7.34 -6.21
N ASN A 64 14.46 7.32 -5.50
CA ASN A 64 15.80 7.43 -6.10
C ASN A 64 16.08 6.22 -6.99
N GLU A 65 15.93 4.99 -6.47
CA GLU A 65 16.20 3.76 -7.20
C GLU A 65 15.35 3.64 -8.48
N VAL A 66 14.07 4.02 -8.43
CA VAL A 66 13.20 3.99 -9.61
C VAL A 66 13.63 5.06 -10.62
N ASN A 67 13.90 6.30 -10.19
CA ASN A 67 14.29 7.36 -11.10
C ASN A 67 15.63 7.09 -11.77
N ASP A 68 16.59 6.45 -11.11
CA ASP A 68 17.88 6.06 -11.68
C ASP A 68 17.74 5.02 -12.80
N GLU A 69 16.67 4.21 -12.76
CA GLU A 69 16.41 3.16 -13.74
C GLU A 69 15.58 3.63 -14.96
N LEU A 70 14.85 4.74 -14.85
CA LEU A 70 13.96 5.24 -15.91
C LEU A 70 14.68 5.55 -17.24
N PRO A 71 15.87 6.19 -17.27
CA PRO A 71 16.55 6.53 -18.52
C PRO A 71 16.87 5.31 -19.40
N ALA A 72 17.26 4.18 -18.79
CA ALA A 72 17.59 2.96 -19.51
C ALA A 72 16.42 2.40 -20.32
N LEU A 73 15.18 2.77 -19.97
CA LEU A 73 13.95 2.30 -20.65
C LEU A 73 13.29 3.38 -21.54
N LYS A 74 14.07 4.36 -22.02
CA LYS A 74 13.61 5.49 -22.84
C LYS A 74 12.55 6.33 -22.13
N LEU A 75 12.77 6.54 -20.83
CA LEU A 75 11.95 7.38 -19.95
C LEU A 75 12.82 8.48 -19.29
N GLU A 76 13.74 9.10 -20.06
CA GLU A 76 14.71 10.08 -19.56
C GLU A 76 14.06 11.33 -18.98
N ASN A 77 12.87 11.68 -19.50
CA ASN A 77 12.11 12.84 -19.06
C ASN A 77 11.04 12.47 -18.02
N ALA A 78 10.93 11.19 -17.70
CA ALA A 78 9.96 10.73 -16.72
C ALA A 78 10.47 10.95 -15.30
N LYS A 79 9.53 11.10 -14.37
CA LYS A 79 9.81 11.27 -12.95
C LYS A 79 8.82 10.47 -12.13
N PHE A 80 9.31 9.66 -11.22
CA PHE A 80 8.54 8.95 -10.22
C PHE A 80 8.54 9.71 -8.89
N SER A 81 7.42 9.71 -8.20
CA SER A 81 7.29 10.33 -6.88
C SER A 81 6.28 9.57 -6.02
N ILE A 82 6.49 9.60 -4.71
CA ILE A 82 5.56 9.06 -3.71
C ILE A 82 5.14 10.21 -2.82
N ILE A 83 3.85 10.42 -2.68
CA ILE A 83 3.29 11.45 -1.79
C ILE A 83 2.63 10.73 -0.63
N ILE A 84 3.06 11.08 0.58
CA ILE A 84 2.54 10.55 1.85
C ILE A 84 1.90 11.71 2.58
N ASN A 85 0.59 11.65 2.75
CA ASN A 85 -0.17 12.67 3.46
C ASN A 85 -0.75 12.07 4.74
N PRO A 86 -0.68 12.77 5.88
CA PRO A 86 -1.36 12.32 7.08
C PRO A 86 -2.88 12.33 6.87
N LEU A 87 -3.54 11.30 7.35
CA LEU A 87 -4.99 11.22 7.40
C LEU A 87 -5.54 12.00 8.61
N GLN A 88 -6.80 12.39 8.52
CA GLN A 88 -7.55 12.85 9.70
C GLN A 88 -7.87 11.65 10.61
N ASP A 89 -8.01 11.87 11.91
CA ASP A 89 -8.18 10.82 12.92
C ASP A 89 -9.34 9.87 12.63
N ASN A 90 -10.45 10.40 12.09
CA ASN A 90 -11.63 9.61 11.72
C ASN A 90 -11.42 8.70 10.50
N LEU A 91 -10.28 8.84 9.79
CA LEU A 91 -9.91 8.04 8.63
C LEU A 91 -8.80 7.03 8.93
N PHE A 92 -8.36 6.95 10.18
CA PHE A 92 -7.37 5.96 10.61
C PHE A 92 -7.90 4.54 10.43
N SER A 93 -7.00 3.63 10.08
CA SER A 93 -7.37 2.25 9.75
C SER A 93 -6.29 1.25 10.18
N SER A 94 -6.56 -0.04 9.97
CA SER A 94 -5.54 -1.10 10.15
C SER A 94 -4.30 -0.91 9.26
N LYS A 95 -4.34 -0.02 8.28
CA LYS A 95 -3.21 0.35 7.42
C LYS A 95 -2.39 1.52 7.95
N GLY A 96 -2.77 2.09 9.09
CA GLY A 96 -2.09 3.21 9.71
C GLY A 96 -2.77 4.56 9.48
N ILE A 97 -1.98 5.63 9.60
CA ILE A 97 -2.42 7.03 9.65
C ILE A 97 -2.07 7.83 8.38
N ASP A 98 -1.57 7.17 7.33
CA ASP A 98 -1.12 7.84 6.11
C ASP A 98 -1.94 7.44 4.89
N ASP A 99 -2.14 8.41 4.00
CA ASP A 99 -2.57 8.21 2.62
C ASP A 99 -1.34 8.23 1.71
N VAL A 100 -0.98 7.07 1.16
CA VAL A 100 0.20 6.89 0.30
C VAL A 100 -0.24 6.78 -1.15
N LYS A 101 0.27 7.69 -1.98
CA LYS A 101 -0.04 7.73 -3.42
C LYS A 101 1.23 7.75 -4.26
N PHE A 102 1.20 6.95 -5.32
CA PHE A 102 2.25 6.86 -6.32
C PHE A 102 1.91 7.77 -7.50
N TYR A 103 2.85 8.64 -7.86
CA TYR A 103 2.72 9.58 -8.95
C TYR A 103 3.83 9.36 -9.96
N ALA A 104 3.52 9.64 -11.22
CA ALA A 104 4.50 9.70 -12.27
C ALA A 104 4.21 10.86 -13.22
N GLN A 105 5.28 11.39 -13.78
CA GLN A 105 5.28 12.31 -14.91
C GLN A 105 6.05 11.61 -16.01
N THR A 106 5.46 11.43 -17.18
CA THR A 106 6.11 10.67 -18.27
C THR A 106 6.95 11.57 -19.19
N ASN A 107 6.59 12.85 -19.30
CA ASN A 107 7.30 13.85 -20.11
C ASN A 107 7.38 15.18 -19.36
N LYS A 108 8.36 16.03 -19.71
CA LYS A 108 8.55 17.37 -19.10
C LYS A 108 7.31 18.25 -19.19
N ASP A 109 6.52 18.08 -20.25
CA ASP A 109 5.33 18.90 -20.53
C ASP A 109 4.05 18.33 -19.92
N THR A 110 4.10 17.14 -19.34
CA THR A 110 2.96 16.54 -18.65
C THR A 110 2.96 16.91 -17.18
N LYS A 111 1.78 17.03 -16.58
CA LYS A 111 1.65 17.22 -15.13
C LYS A 111 1.93 15.92 -14.40
N LEU A 112 2.47 16.03 -13.18
CA LEU A 112 2.58 14.91 -12.26
C LEU A 112 1.16 14.38 -11.96
N GLY A 113 0.88 13.15 -12.39
CA GLY A 113 -0.41 12.47 -12.22
C GLY A 113 -0.24 11.14 -11.47
N LYS A 114 -1.35 10.54 -11.05
CA LYS A 114 -1.28 9.18 -10.47
C LYS A 114 -0.82 8.18 -11.53
N ILE A 115 -0.06 7.19 -11.12
CA ILE A 115 0.42 6.13 -12.05
C ILE A 115 -0.75 5.46 -12.79
N SER A 116 -1.90 5.30 -12.11
CA SER A 116 -3.13 4.75 -12.71
C SER A 116 -3.75 5.62 -13.81
N GLU A 117 -3.31 6.85 -13.95
CA GLU A 117 -3.82 7.83 -14.92
C GLU A 117 -2.85 8.01 -16.11
N ILE A 118 -1.77 7.23 -16.19
CA ILE A 118 -0.83 7.26 -17.33
C ILE A 118 -1.55 6.73 -18.56
N ALA A 119 -1.62 7.56 -19.59
CA ALA A 119 -2.41 7.29 -20.80
C ALA A 119 -1.77 6.27 -21.76
N SER A 120 -0.44 6.07 -21.71
CA SER A 120 0.29 5.16 -22.59
C SER A 120 0.50 3.80 -21.94
N GLY A 121 -0.04 2.74 -22.54
CA GLY A 121 0.13 1.36 -22.07
C GLY A 121 1.61 0.94 -22.01
N GLY A 122 2.39 1.23 -23.04
CA GLY A 122 3.81 0.90 -23.07
C GLY A 122 4.65 1.67 -22.03
N GLU A 123 4.36 2.94 -21.78
CA GLU A 123 5.02 3.72 -20.70
C GLU A 123 4.67 3.15 -19.33
N LEU A 124 3.40 2.86 -19.10
CA LEU A 124 2.95 2.26 -17.85
C LEU A 124 3.59 0.90 -17.60
N SER A 125 3.65 0.04 -18.61
CA SER A 125 4.27 -1.28 -18.51
C SER A 125 5.76 -1.20 -18.18
N ARG A 126 6.50 -0.25 -18.78
CA ARG A 126 7.91 -0.01 -18.45
C ARG A 126 8.09 0.55 -17.02
N PHE A 127 7.21 1.44 -16.58
CA PHE A 127 7.20 1.88 -15.17
C PHE A 127 6.99 0.71 -14.21
N LEU A 128 5.99 -0.12 -14.48
CA LEU A 128 5.71 -1.30 -13.64
C LEU A 128 6.86 -2.30 -13.65
N LEU A 129 7.55 -2.49 -14.78
CA LEU A 129 8.74 -3.32 -14.88
C LEU A 129 9.85 -2.81 -13.95
N ILE A 130 10.14 -1.50 -13.97
CA ILE A 130 11.15 -0.90 -13.08
C ILE A 130 10.74 -1.05 -11.63
N MET A 131 9.51 -0.66 -11.29
CA MET A 131 9.00 -0.79 -9.91
C MET A 131 9.13 -2.22 -9.41
N LYS A 132 8.84 -3.20 -10.27
CA LYS A 132 8.95 -4.61 -9.93
C LYS A 132 10.40 -5.01 -9.64
N LEU A 133 11.33 -4.58 -10.47
CA LEU A 133 12.77 -4.82 -10.27
C LEU A 133 13.31 -4.23 -8.96
N VAL A 134 12.85 -3.02 -8.61
CA VAL A 134 13.34 -2.30 -7.44
C VAL A 134 12.71 -2.85 -6.15
N ILE A 135 11.42 -3.15 -6.17
CA ILE A 135 10.68 -3.60 -4.97
C ILE A 135 10.98 -5.07 -4.67
N GLU A 136 11.20 -5.90 -5.69
CA GLU A 136 11.28 -7.33 -5.50
C GLU A 136 12.67 -7.76 -5.06
N LYS A 137 12.88 -7.79 -3.75
CA LYS A 137 14.03 -8.44 -3.10
C LYS A 137 13.66 -9.80 -2.48
N ASP A 138 12.37 -10.17 -2.50
CA ASP A 138 11.87 -11.39 -1.87
C ASP A 138 11.68 -12.53 -2.90
N ASN A 139 12.29 -13.67 -2.61
CA ASN A 139 12.24 -14.91 -3.39
C ASN A 139 10.87 -15.64 -3.34
N THR A 140 9.76 -14.91 -3.36
CA THR A 140 8.44 -15.55 -3.46
C THR A 140 8.19 -15.98 -4.90
N ILE A 141 7.98 -17.29 -5.11
CA ILE A 141 7.64 -17.85 -6.43
C ILE A 141 6.32 -17.23 -6.90
N LYS A 142 6.41 -16.36 -7.90
CA LYS A 142 5.27 -15.69 -8.53
C LYS A 142 5.39 -15.80 -10.04
N THR A 143 4.27 -15.81 -10.72
CA THR A 143 4.24 -15.64 -12.18
C THR A 143 3.96 -14.17 -12.48
N LEU A 144 4.85 -13.51 -13.21
CA LEU A 144 4.66 -12.15 -13.68
C LEU A 144 4.29 -12.15 -15.15
N ILE A 145 3.34 -11.31 -15.50
CA ILE A 145 2.90 -11.13 -16.88
C ILE A 145 3.11 -9.66 -17.24
N PHE A 146 3.93 -9.42 -18.28
CA PHE A 146 4.14 -8.09 -18.82
C PHE A 146 3.58 -8.02 -20.25
N ASP A 147 2.81 -6.98 -20.51
CA ASP A 147 2.24 -6.71 -21.82
C ASP A 147 2.73 -5.35 -22.33
N GLU A 148 2.93 -5.24 -23.66
CA GLU A 148 3.32 -4.02 -24.36
C GLU A 148 4.61 -3.32 -23.86
N VAL A 149 5.52 -4.00 -23.17
CA VAL A 149 6.75 -3.38 -22.63
C VAL A 149 7.67 -2.87 -23.73
N ASP A 150 7.57 -3.44 -24.95
CA ASP A 150 8.32 -3.09 -26.16
C ASP A 150 7.61 -2.05 -27.04
N SER A 151 6.43 -1.57 -26.64
CA SER A 151 5.66 -0.60 -27.41
C SER A 151 6.42 0.72 -27.59
N GLY A 152 6.62 1.11 -28.87
CA GLY A 152 7.26 2.38 -29.22
C GLY A 152 8.78 2.45 -28.95
N VAL A 153 9.43 1.31 -28.70
CA VAL A 153 10.88 1.23 -28.47
C VAL A 153 11.57 0.28 -29.46
N GLY A 154 12.86 0.49 -29.65
CA GLY A 154 13.69 -0.37 -30.52
C GLY A 154 15.16 -0.28 -30.12
N GLY A 155 16.01 -1.06 -30.79
CA GLY A 155 17.45 -1.03 -30.61
C GLY A 155 17.91 -1.19 -29.16
N ALA A 156 18.74 -0.27 -28.70
CA ALA A 156 19.33 -0.32 -27.36
C ALA A 156 18.29 -0.40 -26.21
N THR A 157 17.15 0.28 -26.35
CA THR A 157 16.09 0.27 -25.34
C THR A 157 15.43 -1.10 -25.24
N ALA A 158 15.14 -1.76 -26.37
CA ALA A 158 14.60 -3.11 -26.38
C ALA A 158 15.58 -4.11 -25.73
N SER A 159 16.90 -3.95 -26.00
CA SER A 159 17.94 -4.75 -25.34
C SER A 159 17.96 -4.51 -23.81
N ALA A 160 17.85 -3.26 -23.37
CA ALA A 160 17.81 -2.93 -21.95
C ALA A 160 16.57 -3.54 -21.26
N ILE A 161 15.39 -3.49 -21.89
CA ILE A 161 14.18 -4.17 -21.42
C ILE A 161 14.42 -5.67 -21.29
N GLY A 162 14.97 -6.32 -22.34
CA GLY A 162 15.29 -7.74 -22.32
C GLY A 162 16.21 -8.13 -21.16
N THR A 163 17.28 -7.34 -20.93
CA THR A 163 18.19 -7.56 -19.80
C THR A 163 17.47 -7.47 -18.45
N LYS A 164 16.55 -6.54 -18.29
CA LYS A 164 15.79 -6.38 -17.04
C LYS A 164 14.76 -7.51 -16.85
N LEU A 165 14.11 -7.94 -17.93
CA LEU A 165 13.21 -9.09 -17.91
C LEU A 165 13.96 -10.39 -17.56
N LEU A 166 15.14 -10.59 -18.13
CA LEU A 166 15.99 -11.72 -17.79
C LEU A 166 16.38 -11.74 -16.31
N LYS A 167 16.73 -10.57 -15.75
CA LYS A 167 17.04 -10.43 -14.33
C LYS A 167 15.86 -10.84 -13.44
N ILE A 168 14.63 -10.50 -13.81
CA ILE A 168 13.43 -10.97 -13.10
C ILE A 168 13.23 -12.47 -13.31
N GLY A 169 13.35 -12.95 -14.56
CA GLY A 169 13.11 -14.33 -14.93
C GLY A 169 14.06 -15.34 -14.25
N ASN A 170 15.24 -14.91 -13.81
CA ASN A 170 16.15 -15.76 -13.03
C ASN A 170 15.58 -16.15 -11.66
N ASN A 171 14.67 -15.37 -11.12
CA ASN A 171 14.13 -15.58 -9.77
C ASN A 171 12.65 -16.02 -9.76
N GLN A 172 11.94 -15.85 -10.90
CA GLN A 172 10.52 -16.14 -10.98
C GLN A 172 10.04 -16.33 -12.42
N GLN A 173 8.95 -17.05 -12.61
CA GLN A 173 8.35 -17.22 -13.91
C GLN A 173 7.89 -15.87 -14.49
N THR A 174 8.36 -15.54 -15.68
CA THR A 174 8.01 -14.29 -16.36
C THR A 174 7.45 -14.59 -17.75
N ILE A 175 6.25 -14.11 -18.03
CA ILE A 175 5.57 -14.20 -19.32
C ILE A 175 5.54 -12.79 -19.90
N VAL A 176 5.97 -12.64 -21.14
CA VAL A 176 6.05 -11.34 -21.81
C VAL A 176 5.31 -11.43 -23.13
N ALA A 177 4.30 -10.58 -23.30
CA ALA A 177 3.66 -10.36 -24.59
C ALA A 177 4.37 -9.20 -25.28
N VAL A 178 4.90 -9.44 -26.49
CA VAL A 178 5.67 -8.45 -27.25
C VAL A 178 5.15 -8.33 -28.66
N SER A 179 5.19 -7.10 -29.18
CA SER A 179 4.78 -6.80 -30.57
C SER A 179 5.88 -7.06 -31.58
N TYR A 180 7.17 -7.07 -31.15
CA TYR A 180 8.32 -7.22 -32.03
C TYR A 180 9.23 -8.36 -31.61
N THR A 181 9.74 -9.10 -32.63
CA THR A 181 10.61 -10.26 -32.47
C THR A 181 12.04 -9.96 -32.03
N HIS A 182 12.43 -8.69 -31.93
CA HIS A 182 13.80 -8.28 -31.55
C HIS A 182 14.16 -8.55 -30.08
N LEU A 183 13.17 -8.77 -29.19
CA LEU A 183 13.42 -9.23 -27.82
C LEU A 183 13.80 -10.71 -27.73
N ARG A 184 13.65 -11.49 -28.83
CA ARG A 184 14.01 -12.90 -28.89
C ARG A 184 15.53 -13.19 -28.93
N ALA A 185 16.37 -12.17 -29.01
CA ALA A 185 17.82 -12.36 -29.22
C ALA A 185 18.55 -13.00 -28.03
N HIS A 186 17.89 -13.35 -26.94
CA HIS A 186 18.47 -14.02 -25.78
C HIS A 186 17.75 -15.33 -25.39
N GLU A 187 16.91 -15.86 -26.26
CA GLU A 187 16.54 -17.29 -26.19
C GLU A 187 17.69 -18.14 -26.69
N THR A 188 18.84 -18.10 -26.05
CA THR A 188 19.83 -19.12 -26.22
C THR A 188 19.61 -20.21 -25.19
N ALA A 189 18.97 -21.28 -25.69
CA ALA A 189 19.32 -22.64 -25.36
C ALA A 189 19.70 -22.93 -23.91
N MET A 190 18.71 -23.29 -23.13
CA MET A 190 18.95 -24.34 -22.15
C MET A 190 18.14 -25.57 -22.59
N TYR A 191 18.82 -26.46 -23.30
CA TYR A 191 18.53 -27.89 -23.35
C TYR A 191 19.32 -28.55 -22.23
#